data_2727d6a09bb5472c0d51a4cf6f1b9730
#
_entry.id   2727d6a09bb5472c0d51a4cf6f1b9730
#
_cell.length_a   1.000
_cell.length_b   1.000
_cell.length_c   1.000
_cell.angle_alpha   90.00
_cell.angle_beta   90.00
_cell.angle_gamma   90.00
#
_symmetry.space_group_name_H-M   'P 1'
#
loop_
_entity.id
_entity.type
_entity.pdbx_description
1 polymer ?
#
loop_
_entity_poly.entity_id
_entity_poly.type
_entity_poly.pdbx_seq_one_letter_code
_entity_poly.pdbx_strand_id
1 'polypeptide(L)'
;MTPLATKTQPLAEKTPAPRIEHPGLLDVRDLKAYFRLSQGWVHAVDGISFTLERGESLGLAGESGCGKTTAALAILKLLPENGRIVGGEVLFDGKNLVKRTEYGMSHIRWKEIAVIFQGAMNALNPVIEVGRQIAEPIVLHEGISEAKAMVRARELFDLVGINPKRVMEYPHQMSGGMRQRAMIAMALACNPKLVIGDEPTTALDVMVQAQILELIERLRKELDLSFILISHDLSVMAETCDKGVIVYAGKVVEEGSVEHIFNQPVHPYTRRLIRSFPNIHERREMASSIPGDPPNLLFPPAGCNFNPRCELADAGCREAEPQLTEVAPGHLVSCLKVGELS
;
A
#
# COMPACT_ATOMS: atom_id res chain seq x y z
N MET A 1 -33.54 43.93 32.35
CA MET A 1 -33.36 42.80 31.45
C MET A 1 -31.92 42.79 30.98
N THR A 2 -31.09 41.96 31.58
CA THR A 2 -29.64 41.89 31.33
C THR A 2 -29.40 40.76 30.30
N PRO A 3 -28.62 40.98 29.25
CA PRO A 3 -28.35 39.91 28.27
C PRO A 3 -27.38 38.86 28.83
N LEU A 4 -27.73 37.60 28.71
CA LEU A 4 -26.89 36.46 29.01
C LEU A 4 -25.74 36.38 28.01
N ALA A 5 -24.52 36.50 28.49
CA ALA A 5 -23.30 36.26 27.73
C ALA A 5 -23.09 34.75 27.61
N THR A 6 -23.23 34.23 26.42
CA THR A 6 -22.83 32.86 26.07
C THR A 6 -21.31 32.74 26.09
N LYS A 7 -20.77 32.03 27.08
CA LYS A 7 -19.35 31.63 27.14
C LYS A 7 -19.12 30.54 26.09
N THR A 8 -18.48 30.89 24.98
CA THR A 8 -17.83 29.94 24.09
C THR A 8 -16.64 29.33 24.83
N GLN A 9 -16.70 28.03 25.13
CA GLN A 9 -15.54 27.27 25.59
C GLN A 9 -14.53 27.15 24.42
N PRO A 10 -13.23 27.37 24.70
CA PRO A 10 -12.19 27.15 23.68
C PRO A 10 -12.15 25.66 23.32
N LEU A 11 -12.11 25.35 22.02
CA LEU A 11 -11.84 24.04 21.48
C LEU A 11 -10.51 23.53 22.08
N ALA A 12 -10.58 22.40 22.77
CA ALA A 12 -9.40 21.73 23.30
C ALA A 12 -8.41 21.49 22.15
N GLU A 13 -7.16 21.94 22.30
CA GLU A 13 -6.05 21.58 21.41
C GLU A 13 -5.93 20.05 21.38
N LYS A 14 -6.29 19.46 20.25
CA LYS A 14 -6.16 18.00 20.05
C LYS A 14 -4.66 17.71 19.92
N THR A 15 -4.13 17.02 20.91
CA THR A 15 -2.75 16.51 20.91
C THR A 15 -2.54 15.57 19.71
N PRO A 16 -1.47 15.71 18.92
CA PRO A 16 -1.15 14.74 17.87
C PRO A 16 -0.97 13.35 18.49
N ALA A 17 -1.36 12.31 17.76
CA ALA A 17 -1.31 10.93 18.22
C ALA A 17 0.07 10.57 18.79
N PRO A 18 0.16 9.83 19.92
CA PRO A 18 1.42 9.47 20.54
C PRO A 18 2.26 8.63 19.57
N ARG A 19 3.53 9.02 19.39
CA ARG A 19 4.49 8.23 18.62
C ARG A 19 4.73 6.91 19.33
N ILE A 20 4.58 5.79 18.62
CA ILE A 20 4.93 4.47 19.13
C ILE A 20 6.44 4.47 19.43
N GLU A 21 6.83 4.19 20.68
CA GLU A 21 8.23 4.20 21.12
C GLU A 21 9.07 3.04 20.55
N HIS A 22 8.42 2.00 19.99
CA HIS A 22 9.09 0.90 19.31
C HIS A 22 8.91 1.05 17.81
N PRO A 23 10.01 1.22 17.04
CA PRO A 23 9.89 1.23 15.58
C PRO A 23 9.45 -0.16 15.12
N GLY A 24 8.28 -0.24 14.45
CA GLY A 24 7.85 -1.43 13.75
C GLY A 24 8.88 -1.88 12.69
N LEU A 25 8.57 -2.90 11.91
CA LEU A 25 9.44 -3.31 10.81
C LEU A 25 9.61 -2.18 9.79
N LEU A 26 8.50 -1.51 9.44
CA LEU A 26 8.48 -0.34 8.57
C LEU A 26 7.71 0.80 9.26
N ASP A 27 8.32 1.98 9.29
CA ASP A 27 7.72 3.20 9.84
C ASP A 27 7.93 4.33 8.82
N VAL A 28 6.84 4.72 8.17
CA VAL A 28 6.79 5.79 7.17
C VAL A 28 6.26 7.04 7.86
N ARG A 29 7.00 8.15 7.78
CA ARG A 29 6.69 9.41 8.47
C ARG A 29 6.69 10.57 7.52
N ASP A 30 5.57 11.24 7.36
CA ASP A 30 5.37 12.44 6.53
C ASP A 30 6.02 12.32 5.14
N LEU A 31 5.93 11.13 4.53
CA LEU A 31 6.57 10.85 3.25
C LEU A 31 5.94 11.71 2.16
N LYS A 32 6.80 12.47 1.44
CA LYS A 32 6.40 13.30 0.31
C LYS A 32 7.18 12.92 -0.94
N ALA A 33 6.45 12.55 -1.99
CA ALA A 33 7.03 12.20 -3.29
C ALA A 33 6.26 12.89 -4.42
N TYR A 34 6.98 13.73 -5.16
CA TYR A 34 6.41 14.58 -6.19
C TYR A 34 7.03 14.28 -7.54
N PHE A 35 6.25 14.50 -8.61
CA PHE A 35 6.71 14.41 -10.00
C PHE A 35 6.81 15.78 -10.64
N ARG A 36 7.93 16.05 -11.27
CA ARG A 36 8.14 17.29 -12.01
C ARG A 36 7.53 17.20 -13.41
N LEU A 37 6.64 18.11 -13.73
CA LEU A 37 6.11 18.33 -15.07
C LEU A 37 6.52 19.73 -15.56
N SER A 38 6.29 20.02 -16.84
CA SER A 38 6.52 21.36 -17.42
C SER A 38 5.70 22.46 -16.72
N GLN A 39 4.52 22.11 -16.20
CA GLN A 39 3.56 23.03 -15.57
C GLN A 39 3.74 23.16 -14.06
N GLY A 40 4.59 22.35 -13.40
CA GLY A 40 4.79 22.38 -11.95
C GLY A 40 5.06 21.01 -11.34
N TRP A 41 4.74 20.85 -10.07
CA TRP A 41 4.93 19.62 -9.32
C TRP A 41 3.59 18.94 -9.04
N VAL A 42 3.49 17.66 -9.38
CA VAL A 42 2.37 16.79 -9.02
C VAL A 42 2.65 16.21 -7.65
N HIS A 43 1.80 16.48 -6.68
CA HIS A 43 1.89 16.05 -5.28
C HIS A 43 1.32 14.63 -5.13
N ALA A 44 1.98 13.64 -5.73
CA ALA A 44 1.46 12.27 -5.81
C ALA A 44 1.40 11.58 -4.44
N VAL A 45 2.35 11.85 -3.55
CA VAL A 45 2.37 11.46 -2.13
C VAL A 45 2.71 12.71 -1.34
N ASP A 46 1.82 13.14 -0.44
CA ASP A 46 1.93 14.43 0.25
C ASP A 46 1.67 14.30 1.75
N GLY A 47 2.62 13.68 2.45
CA GLY A 47 2.57 13.53 3.91
C GLY A 47 1.97 12.20 4.37
N ILE A 48 2.19 11.11 3.63
CA ILE A 48 1.73 9.78 4.05
C ILE A 48 2.56 9.30 5.25
N SER A 49 1.85 8.86 6.30
CA SER A 49 2.43 8.24 7.49
C SER A 49 1.67 6.97 7.83
N PHE A 50 2.37 5.87 8.08
CA PHE A 50 1.82 4.62 8.60
C PHE A 50 2.93 3.74 9.15
N THR A 51 2.56 2.73 9.94
CA THR A 51 3.48 1.74 10.51
C THR A 51 3.07 0.33 10.14
N LEU A 52 4.05 -0.57 10.01
CA LEU A 52 3.86 -2.00 9.79
C LEU A 52 4.74 -2.76 10.78
N GLU A 53 4.13 -3.64 11.56
CA GLU A 53 4.83 -4.53 12.48
C GLU A 53 5.39 -5.76 11.77
N ARG A 54 6.25 -6.53 12.46
CA ARG A 54 6.76 -7.81 11.91
C ARG A 54 5.64 -8.83 11.83
N GLY A 55 5.58 -9.56 10.71
CA GLY A 55 4.54 -10.54 10.44
C GLY A 55 3.15 -9.97 10.16
N GLU A 56 2.98 -8.64 10.24
CA GLU A 56 1.71 -7.96 9.98
C GLU A 56 1.46 -7.81 8.47
N SER A 57 0.18 -7.82 8.07
CA SER A 57 -0.27 -7.45 6.73
C SER A 57 -1.04 -6.13 6.74
N LEU A 58 -0.66 -5.23 5.83
CA LEU A 58 -1.25 -3.90 5.68
C LEU A 58 -1.83 -3.72 4.27
N GLY A 59 -3.11 -3.39 4.19
CA GLY A 59 -3.76 -3.00 2.94
C GLY A 59 -3.64 -1.50 2.70
N LEU A 60 -3.14 -1.11 1.54
CA LEU A 60 -3.09 0.28 1.09
C LEU A 60 -4.11 0.47 -0.02
N ALA A 61 -5.24 1.12 0.29
CA ALA A 61 -6.39 1.22 -0.62
C ALA A 61 -6.78 2.67 -0.94
N GLY A 62 -7.53 2.85 -2.02
CA GLY A 62 -8.03 4.13 -2.51
C GLY A 62 -8.24 4.13 -4.02
N GLU A 63 -8.85 5.18 -4.57
CA GLU A 63 -9.09 5.32 -6.00
C GLU A 63 -7.79 5.27 -6.82
N SER A 64 -7.90 4.91 -8.11
CA SER A 64 -6.76 4.94 -9.02
C SER A 64 -6.14 6.34 -9.08
N GLY A 65 -4.80 6.42 -9.10
CA GLY A 65 -4.06 7.69 -9.12
C GLY A 65 -3.94 8.41 -7.76
N CYS A 66 -4.43 7.84 -6.65
CA CYS A 66 -4.33 8.50 -5.33
C CYS A 66 -2.94 8.43 -4.67
N GLY A 67 -1.94 7.76 -5.29
CA GLY A 67 -0.56 7.76 -4.82
C GLY A 67 -0.02 6.45 -4.23
N LYS A 68 -0.80 5.36 -4.19
CA LYS A 68 -0.41 4.05 -3.58
C LYS A 68 0.88 3.46 -4.16
N THR A 69 0.90 3.22 -5.46
CA THR A 69 2.10 2.73 -6.18
C THR A 69 3.27 3.69 -6.02
N THR A 70 3.02 5.01 -6.06
CA THR A 70 4.06 6.01 -5.85
C THR A 70 4.67 5.91 -4.45
N ALA A 71 3.85 5.67 -3.42
CA ALA A 71 4.34 5.45 -2.05
C ALA A 71 5.24 4.21 -1.97
N ALA A 72 4.84 3.08 -2.56
CA ALA A 72 5.66 1.88 -2.63
C ALA A 72 7.00 2.10 -3.35
N LEU A 73 6.96 2.77 -4.51
CA LEU A 73 8.18 3.11 -5.26
C LEU A 73 9.07 4.09 -4.49
N ALA A 74 8.49 5.04 -3.75
CA ALA A 74 9.24 5.99 -2.93
C ALA A 74 9.93 5.29 -1.75
N ILE A 75 9.28 4.34 -1.07
CA ILE A 75 9.87 3.51 0.00
C ILE A 75 11.15 2.82 -0.52
N LEU A 76 11.12 2.31 -1.73
CA LEU A 76 12.25 1.61 -2.35
C LEU A 76 13.21 2.52 -3.13
N LYS A 77 12.93 3.82 -3.20
CA LYS A 77 13.69 4.78 -4.05
C LYS A 77 13.74 4.33 -5.51
N LEU A 78 12.61 3.85 -6.04
CA LEU A 78 12.45 3.41 -7.44
C LEU A 78 11.57 4.38 -8.25
N LEU A 79 11.46 5.63 -7.81
CA LEU A 79 10.76 6.66 -8.56
C LEU A 79 11.46 6.90 -9.91
N PRO A 80 10.72 7.16 -11.01
CA PRO A 80 11.30 7.53 -12.29
C PRO A 80 12.07 8.86 -12.19
N GLU A 81 12.85 9.19 -13.22
CA GLU A 81 13.77 10.35 -13.22
C GLU A 81 13.11 11.69 -12.88
N ASN A 82 11.86 11.87 -13.27
CA ASN A 82 11.09 13.07 -12.96
C ASN A 82 10.43 13.04 -11.56
N GLY A 83 10.54 11.92 -10.83
CA GLY A 83 10.01 11.73 -9.47
C GLY A 83 11.08 11.96 -8.41
N ARG A 84 10.74 12.62 -7.30
CA ARG A 84 11.65 12.85 -6.17
C ARG A 84 10.94 12.72 -4.84
N ILE A 85 11.64 12.16 -3.85
CA ILE A 85 11.26 12.28 -2.45
C ILE A 85 11.71 13.69 -2.01
N VAL A 86 10.74 14.51 -1.62
CA VAL A 86 10.97 15.92 -1.24
C VAL A 86 10.89 16.12 0.27
N GLY A 87 10.42 15.14 1.04
CA GLY A 87 10.33 15.21 2.50
C GLY A 87 9.97 13.88 3.13
N GLY A 88 10.03 13.85 4.46
CA GLY A 88 9.69 12.69 5.25
C GLY A 88 10.82 11.69 5.48
N GLU A 89 10.48 10.63 6.18
CA GLU A 89 11.40 9.55 6.51
C GLU A 89 10.74 8.19 6.26
N VAL A 90 11.56 7.20 5.90
CA VAL A 90 11.16 5.80 5.79
C VAL A 90 12.16 4.99 6.62
N LEU A 91 11.72 4.55 7.79
CA LEU A 91 12.52 3.73 8.68
C LEU A 91 12.19 2.26 8.45
N PHE A 92 13.15 1.48 8.02
CA PHE A 92 13.05 0.03 7.89
C PHE A 92 14.05 -0.60 8.85
N ASP A 93 13.55 -1.43 9.76
CA ASP A 93 14.38 -2.01 10.83
C ASP A 93 15.19 -0.92 11.59
N GLY A 94 14.56 0.23 11.85
CA GLY A 94 15.14 1.40 12.50
C GLY A 94 16.11 2.21 11.63
N LYS A 95 16.34 1.84 10.37
CA LYS A 95 17.29 2.49 9.46
C LYS A 95 16.58 3.33 8.40
N ASN A 96 16.88 4.62 8.33
CA ASN A 96 16.24 5.52 7.36
C ASN A 96 16.69 5.24 5.92
N LEU A 97 15.77 4.74 5.10
CA LEU A 97 16.01 4.39 3.70
C LEU A 97 16.19 5.62 2.81
N VAL A 98 15.49 6.73 3.11
CA VAL A 98 15.56 7.97 2.30
C VAL A 98 16.99 8.50 2.25
N LYS A 99 17.72 8.39 3.38
CA LYS A 99 19.11 8.88 3.51
C LYS A 99 20.16 7.93 2.90
N ARG A 100 19.78 6.72 2.45
CA ARG A 100 20.73 5.77 1.89
C ARG A 100 21.15 6.14 0.46
N THR A 101 22.40 5.83 0.14
CA THR A 101 22.90 5.88 -1.24
C THR A 101 22.26 4.78 -2.09
N GLU A 102 22.39 4.86 -3.41
CA GLU A 102 21.93 3.80 -4.33
C GLU A 102 22.60 2.45 -4.03
N TYR A 103 23.90 2.46 -3.75
CA TYR A 103 24.62 1.27 -3.29
C TYR A 103 24.04 0.71 -2.00
N GLY A 104 23.68 1.56 -1.03
CA GLY A 104 23.01 1.12 0.20
C GLY A 104 21.62 0.55 -0.04
N MET A 105 20.88 1.06 -1.02
CA MET A 105 19.56 0.55 -1.41
C MET A 105 19.64 -0.77 -2.19
N SER A 106 20.67 -1.00 -3.00
CA SER A 106 20.85 -2.27 -3.72
C SER A 106 20.96 -3.47 -2.77
N HIS A 107 21.46 -3.27 -1.53
CA HIS A 107 21.52 -4.30 -0.51
C HIS A 107 20.19 -4.49 0.26
N ILE A 108 19.24 -3.57 0.13
CA ILE A 108 17.91 -3.66 0.75
C ILE A 108 16.92 -4.29 -0.22
N ARG A 109 16.92 -3.82 -1.47
CA ARG A 109 16.03 -4.32 -2.51
C ARG A 109 16.29 -5.80 -2.73
N TRP A 110 15.21 -6.59 -2.80
CA TRP A 110 15.16 -8.03 -2.90
C TRP A 110 15.59 -8.80 -1.64
N LYS A 111 16.69 -8.40 -1.00
CA LYS A 111 17.22 -9.10 0.17
C LYS A 111 16.38 -8.88 1.42
N GLU A 112 15.93 -7.64 1.63
CA GLU A 112 15.17 -7.24 2.82
C GLU A 112 13.72 -6.89 2.46
N ILE A 113 13.54 -6.19 1.34
CA ILE A 113 12.24 -5.76 0.81
C ILE A 113 12.14 -6.18 -0.65
N ALA A 114 11.13 -6.98 -0.99
CA ALA A 114 10.83 -7.35 -2.36
C ALA A 114 9.50 -6.76 -2.83
N VAL A 115 9.30 -6.70 -4.16
CA VAL A 115 8.07 -6.19 -4.77
C VAL A 115 7.54 -7.19 -5.79
N ILE A 116 6.23 -7.39 -5.77
CA ILE A 116 5.47 -8.00 -6.84
C ILE A 116 4.77 -6.85 -7.56
N PHE A 117 5.27 -6.48 -8.73
CA PHE A 117 4.76 -5.34 -9.51
C PHE A 117 3.43 -5.63 -10.18
N GLN A 118 2.64 -4.58 -10.38
CA GLN A 118 1.44 -4.63 -11.22
C GLN A 118 1.78 -5.12 -12.64
N GLY A 119 0.96 -6.00 -13.18
CA GLY A 119 1.23 -6.57 -14.51
C GLY A 119 2.39 -7.55 -14.53
N ALA A 120 2.62 -8.29 -13.46
CA ALA A 120 3.65 -9.29 -13.30
C ALA A 120 3.80 -10.26 -14.48
N MET A 121 2.73 -10.45 -15.27
CA MET A 121 2.77 -11.26 -16.51
C MET A 121 3.75 -10.72 -17.56
N ASN A 122 4.08 -9.43 -17.52
CA ASN A 122 5.03 -8.78 -18.42
C ASN A 122 6.41 -8.51 -17.77
N ALA A 123 6.56 -8.78 -16.48
CA ALA A 123 7.80 -8.52 -15.75
C ALA A 123 8.85 -9.62 -15.96
N LEU A 124 8.42 -10.83 -16.32
CA LEU A 124 9.35 -11.91 -16.69
C LEU A 124 9.91 -11.68 -18.10
N ASN A 125 11.23 -11.75 -18.22
CA ASN A 125 11.90 -11.65 -19.52
C ASN A 125 11.52 -12.89 -20.38
N PRO A 126 10.87 -12.69 -21.56
CA PRO A 126 10.32 -13.80 -22.34
C PRO A 126 11.38 -14.71 -23.00
N VAL A 127 12.62 -14.26 -23.08
CA VAL A 127 13.72 -14.98 -23.74
C VAL A 127 14.73 -15.61 -22.76
N ILE A 128 14.41 -15.55 -21.45
CA ILE A 128 15.20 -16.18 -20.38
C ILE A 128 14.33 -17.20 -19.64
N GLU A 129 14.88 -18.36 -19.34
CA GLU A 129 14.23 -19.39 -18.53
C GLU A 129 13.82 -18.84 -17.16
N VAL A 130 12.62 -19.18 -16.69
CA VAL A 130 12.07 -18.59 -15.46
C VAL A 130 12.92 -18.92 -14.23
N GLY A 131 13.46 -20.14 -14.16
CA GLY A 131 14.33 -20.52 -13.05
C GLY A 131 15.62 -19.70 -12.98
N ARG A 132 16.19 -19.31 -14.11
CA ARG A 132 17.36 -18.43 -14.13
C ARG A 132 17.05 -17.03 -13.64
N GLN A 133 15.87 -16.50 -13.97
CA GLN A 133 15.41 -15.21 -13.46
C GLN A 133 15.21 -15.23 -11.95
N ILE A 134 14.74 -16.36 -11.38
CA ILE A 134 14.63 -16.54 -9.93
C ILE A 134 16.01 -16.74 -9.28
N ALA A 135 16.93 -17.42 -9.95
CA ALA A 135 18.27 -17.65 -9.44
C ALA A 135 19.16 -16.40 -9.46
N GLU A 136 18.92 -15.48 -10.38
CA GLU A 136 19.73 -14.26 -10.55
C GLU A 136 19.85 -13.44 -9.26
N PRO A 137 18.75 -13.01 -8.57
CA PRO A 137 18.88 -12.28 -7.32
C PRO A 137 19.58 -13.08 -6.22
N ILE A 138 19.42 -14.41 -6.18
CA ILE A 138 20.10 -15.26 -5.21
C ILE A 138 21.62 -15.23 -5.43
N VAL A 139 22.08 -15.38 -6.68
CA VAL A 139 23.49 -15.26 -7.01
C VAL A 139 24.04 -13.89 -6.65
N LEU A 140 23.29 -12.83 -6.99
CA LEU A 140 23.71 -11.45 -6.77
C LEU A 140 23.83 -11.10 -5.29
N HIS A 141 22.85 -11.50 -4.45
CA HIS A 141 22.77 -11.07 -3.06
C HIS A 141 23.42 -12.04 -2.08
N GLU A 142 23.50 -13.32 -2.41
CA GLU A 142 24.08 -14.35 -1.52
C GLU A 142 25.48 -14.77 -1.96
N GLY A 143 25.92 -14.42 -3.16
CA GLY A 143 27.25 -14.75 -3.67
C GLY A 143 27.49 -16.24 -3.91
N ILE A 144 26.43 -17.04 -4.06
CA ILE A 144 26.51 -18.48 -4.31
C ILE A 144 26.57 -18.78 -5.81
N SER A 145 26.99 -19.98 -6.17
CA SER A 145 27.04 -20.39 -7.58
C SER A 145 25.64 -20.52 -8.19
N GLU A 146 25.54 -20.28 -9.51
CA GLU A 146 24.28 -20.46 -10.26
C GLU A 146 23.66 -21.85 -10.04
N ALA A 147 24.49 -22.89 -9.98
CA ALA A 147 24.02 -24.26 -9.74
C ALA A 147 23.27 -24.39 -8.39
N LYS A 148 23.80 -23.78 -7.33
CA LYS A 148 23.13 -23.74 -6.01
C LYS A 148 21.87 -22.88 -6.04
N ALA A 149 21.92 -21.72 -6.69
CA ALA A 149 20.78 -20.85 -6.85
C ALA A 149 19.63 -21.53 -7.64
N MET A 150 19.97 -22.33 -8.65
CA MET A 150 18.98 -23.13 -9.40
C MET A 150 18.32 -24.24 -8.55
N VAL A 151 19.04 -24.81 -7.57
CA VAL A 151 18.41 -25.72 -6.59
C VAL A 151 17.36 -24.95 -5.79
N ARG A 152 17.72 -23.78 -5.27
CA ARG A 152 16.79 -22.92 -4.53
C ARG A 152 15.60 -22.48 -5.39
N ALA A 153 15.80 -22.17 -6.66
CA ALA A 153 14.71 -21.84 -7.59
C ALA A 153 13.71 -22.99 -7.76
N ARG A 154 14.16 -24.26 -7.73
CA ARG A 154 13.27 -25.43 -7.74
C ARG A 154 12.46 -25.57 -6.44
N GLU A 155 13.10 -25.33 -5.29
CA GLU A 155 12.41 -25.32 -3.99
C GLU A 155 11.33 -24.22 -3.95
N LEU A 156 11.63 -23.05 -4.48
CA LEU A 156 10.67 -21.93 -4.58
C LEU A 156 9.51 -22.26 -5.53
N PHE A 157 9.76 -23.00 -6.62
CA PHE A 157 8.69 -23.49 -7.50
C PHE A 157 7.75 -24.42 -6.76
N ASP A 158 8.29 -25.36 -6.01
CA ASP A 158 7.50 -26.29 -5.19
C ASP A 158 6.69 -25.52 -4.14
N LEU A 159 7.30 -24.56 -3.45
CA LEU A 159 6.69 -23.70 -2.44
C LEU A 159 5.47 -22.94 -2.98
N VAL A 160 5.53 -22.45 -4.21
CA VAL A 160 4.41 -21.74 -4.85
C VAL A 160 3.45 -22.66 -5.62
N GLY A 161 3.67 -23.99 -5.55
CA GLY A 161 2.82 -24.98 -6.20
C GLY A 161 3.03 -25.10 -7.71
N ILE A 162 4.25 -24.82 -8.19
CA ILE A 162 4.67 -25.11 -9.56
C ILE A 162 5.57 -26.35 -9.55
N ASN A 163 5.36 -27.29 -10.47
CA ASN A 163 6.23 -28.48 -10.57
C ASN A 163 7.69 -28.04 -10.80
N PRO A 164 8.64 -28.43 -9.90
CA PRO A 164 10.06 -28.04 -10.00
C PRO A 164 10.76 -28.41 -11.32
N LYS A 165 10.25 -29.41 -12.05
CA LYS A 165 10.80 -29.82 -13.35
C LYS A 165 10.62 -28.74 -14.42
N ARG A 166 9.68 -27.79 -14.22
CA ARG A 166 9.36 -26.74 -15.17
C ARG A 166 10.25 -25.49 -15.00
N VAL A 167 11.23 -25.52 -14.11
CA VAL A 167 12.14 -24.39 -13.81
C VAL A 167 12.92 -23.89 -15.05
N MET A 168 13.14 -24.78 -16.04
CA MET A 168 13.84 -24.45 -17.30
C MET A 168 12.89 -23.98 -18.41
N GLU A 169 11.60 -23.82 -18.11
CA GLU A 169 10.63 -23.31 -19.09
C GLU A 169 10.71 -21.79 -19.21
N TYR A 170 10.29 -21.29 -20.37
CA TYR A 170 10.17 -19.87 -20.65
C TYR A 170 8.78 -19.34 -20.23
N PRO A 171 8.65 -18.03 -19.97
CA PRO A 171 7.37 -17.42 -19.57
C PRO A 171 6.20 -17.74 -20.51
N HIS A 172 6.44 -17.82 -21.82
CA HIS A 172 5.38 -18.12 -22.82
C HIS A 172 4.87 -19.57 -22.75
N GLN A 173 5.59 -20.47 -22.09
CA GLN A 173 5.17 -21.86 -21.86
C GLN A 173 4.32 -22.04 -20.59
N MET A 174 4.12 -20.95 -19.82
CA MET A 174 3.38 -20.93 -18.57
C MET A 174 2.02 -20.23 -18.73
N SER A 175 0.99 -20.72 -18.02
CA SER A 175 -0.29 -20.03 -17.90
C SER A 175 -0.13 -18.71 -17.11
N GLY A 176 -1.15 -17.83 -17.16
CA GLY A 176 -1.15 -16.57 -16.40
C GLY A 176 -0.94 -16.79 -14.91
N GLY A 177 -1.70 -17.70 -14.31
CA GLY A 177 -1.56 -18.02 -12.88
C GLY A 177 -0.20 -18.64 -12.52
N MET A 178 0.40 -19.41 -13.44
CA MET A 178 1.76 -19.94 -13.22
C MET A 178 2.81 -18.83 -13.29
N ARG A 179 2.71 -17.89 -14.23
CA ARG A 179 3.60 -16.73 -14.28
C ARG A 179 3.49 -15.88 -13.01
N GLN A 180 2.27 -15.71 -12.49
CA GLN A 180 2.07 -14.99 -11.23
C GLN A 180 2.71 -15.72 -10.05
N ARG A 181 2.55 -17.04 -9.94
CA ARG A 181 3.22 -17.87 -8.92
C ARG A 181 4.74 -17.80 -9.05
N ALA A 182 5.28 -17.81 -10.27
CA ALA A 182 6.71 -17.65 -10.52
C ALA A 182 7.23 -16.26 -10.09
N MET A 183 6.45 -15.19 -10.28
CA MET A 183 6.76 -13.86 -9.76
C MET A 183 6.78 -13.80 -8.24
N ILE A 184 5.85 -14.50 -7.57
CA ILE A 184 5.87 -14.65 -6.11
C ILE A 184 7.14 -15.41 -5.68
N ALA A 185 7.48 -16.51 -6.35
CA ALA A 185 8.71 -17.26 -6.09
C ALA A 185 9.97 -16.38 -6.25
N MET A 186 10.00 -15.53 -7.28
CA MET A 186 11.09 -14.58 -7.52
C MET A 186 11.17 -13.50 -6.45
N ALA A 187 10.04 -12.98 -5.97
CA ALA A 187 10.02 -12.03 -4.85
C ALA A 187 10.57 -12.66 -3.56
N LEU A 188 10.32 -13.94 -3.33
CA LEU A 188 10.78 -14.70 -2.16
C LEU A 188 12.22 -15.25 -2.29
N ALA A 189 12.90 -15.01 -3.40
CA ALA A 189 14.18 -15.62 -3.74
C ALA A 189 15.26 -15.48 -2.64
N CYS A 190 15.35 -14.29 -2.02
CA CYS A 190 16.33 -13.97 -0.97
C CYS A 190 15.73 -13.93 0.45
N ASN A 191 14.57 -14.57 0.68
CA ASN A 191 13.86 -14.58 1.97
C ASN A 191 13.67 -13.15 2.57
N PRO A 192 12.99 -12.24 1.88
CA PRO A 192 12.80 -10.87 2.36
C PRO A 192 11.97 -10.85 3.64
N LYS A 193 12.12 -9.79 4.45
CA LYS A 193 11.30 -9.54 5.64
C LYS A 193 9.96 -8.89 5.27
N LEU A 194 9.93 -8.18 4.15
CA LEU A 194 8.75 -7.46 3.66
C LEU A 194 8.56 -7.71 2.16
N VAL A 195 7.35 -8.05 1.76
CA VAL A 195 6.94 -8.04 0.36
C VAL A 195 5.85 -7.00 0.15
N ILE A 196 6.00 -6.18 -0.88
CA ILE A 196 4.99 -5.22 -1.32
C ILE A 196 4.34 -5.80 -2.58
N GLY A 197 3.05 -6.13 -2.51
CA GLY A 197 2.26 -6.56 -3.67
C GLY A 197 1.49 -5.38 -4.24
N ASP A 198 1.92 -4.87 -5.38
CA ASP A 198 1.21 -3.80 -6.09
C ASP A 198 0.25 -4.41 -7.10
N GLU A 199 -1.02 -4.50 -6.72
CA GLU A 199 -2.09 -5.15 -7.48
C GLU A 199 -1.70 -6.56 -7.99
N PRO A 200 -1.29 -7.48 -7.11
CA PRO A 200 -0.67 -8.74 -7.50
C PRO A 200 -1.60 -9.71 -8.22
N THR A 201 -2.89 -9.43 -8.28
CA THR A 201 -3.91 -10.28 -8.90
C THR A 201 -4.57 -9.65 -10.14
N THR A 202 -4.15 -8.46 -10.54
CA THR A 202 -4.70 -7.77 -11.72
C THR A 202 -4.50 -8.59 -12.99
N ALA A 203 -5.51 -8.63 -13.85
CA ALA A 203 -5.57 -9.39 -15.10
C ALA A 203 -5.63 -10.93 -14.95
N LEU A 204 -5.97 -11.43 -13.76
CA LEU A 204 -6.30 -12.84 -13.53
C LEU A 204 -7.81 -13.02 -13.43
N ASP A 205 -8.30 -14.21 -13.80
CA ASP A 205 -9.69 -14.57 -13.52
C ASP A 205 -9.94 -14.75 -12.02
N VAL A 206 -11.20 -14.63 -11.59
CA VAL A 206 -11.61 -14.64 -10.18
C VAL A 206 -11.12 -15.88 -9.42
N MET A 207 -11.14 -17.07 -10.07
CA MET A 207 -10.71 -18.31 -9.41
C MET A 207 -9.20 -18.33 -9.19
N VAL A 208 -8.43 -17.88 -10.18
CA VAL A 208 -6.97 -17.79 -10.06
C VAL A 208 -6.59 -16.69 -9.07
N GLN A 209 -7.31 -15.57 -9.06
CA GLN A 209 -7.11 -14.50 -8.05
C GLN A 209 -7.24 -15.05 -6.63
N ALA A 210 -8.33 -15.76 -6.31
CA ALA A 210 -8.54 -16.36 -4.99
C ALA A 210 -7.38 -17.30 -4.61
N GLN A 211 -6.95 -18.17 -5.55
CA GLN A 211 -5.82 -19.08 -5.32
C GLN A 211 -4.49 -18.36 -5.06
N ILE A 212 -4.25 -17.22 -5.70
CA ILE A 212 -3.04 -16.43 -5.49
C ILE A 212 -3.08 -15.73 -4.12
N LEU A 213 -4.22 -15.22 -3.70
CA LEU A 213 -4.39 -14.59 -2.39
C LEU A 213 -4.23 -15.62 -1.26
N GLU A 214 -4.84 -16.79 -1.40
CA GLU A 214 -4.65 -17.92 -0.46
C GLU A 214 -3.18 -18.36 -0.39
N LEU A 215 -2.48 -18.41 -1.53
CA LEU A 215 -1.05 -18.71 -1.57
C LEU A 215 -0.24 -17.64 -0.80
N ILE A 216 -0.48 -16.35 -1.05
CA ILE A 216 0.22 -15.25 -0.37
C ILE A 216 -0.01 -15.33 1.14
N GLU A 217 -1.26 -15.53 1.58
CA GLU A 217 -1.61 -15.61 2.99
C GLU A 217 -0.96 -16.83 3.69
N ARG A 218 -0.93 -17.98 3.02
CA ARG A 218 -0.21 -19.16 3.50
C ARG A 218 1.29 -18.87 3.65
N LEU A 219 1.92 -18.32 2.61
CA LEU A 219 3.36 -18.00 2.62
C LEU A 219 3.70 -16.94 3.68
N ARG A 220 2.84 -15.95 3.89
CA ARG A 220 2.99 -14.96 4.96
C ARG A 220 3.10 -15.62 6.32
N LYS A 221 2.19 -16.56 6.63
CA LYS A 221 2.17 -17.27 7.90
C LYS A 221 3.33 -18.26 8.06
N GLU A 222 3.64 -19.03 7.01
CA GLU A 222 4.69 -20.04 7.04
C GLU A 222 6.10 -19.44 7.16
N LEU A 223 6.32 -18.25 6.58
CA LEU A 223 7.63 -17.61 6.51
C LEU A 223 7.79 -16.41 7.49
N ASP A 224 6.80 -16.14 8.35
CA ASP A 224 6.76 -14.94 9.22
C ASP A 224 7.02 -13.64 8.44
N LEU A 225 6.38 -13.54 7.28
CA LEU A 225 6.59 -12.48 6.29
C LEU A 225 5.63 -11.31 6.54
N SER A 226 6.14 -10.09 6.62
CA SER A 226 5.30 -8.89 6.58
C SER A 226 4.89 -8.58 5.14
N PHE A 227 3.66 -8.10 4.96
CA PHE A 227 3.12 -7.88 3.63
C PHE A 227 2.39 -6.54 3.51
N ILE A 228 2.67 -5.78 2.46
CA ILE A 228 1.86 -4.61 2.07
C ILE A 228 1.11 -4.97 0.80
N LEU A 229 -0.22 -4.98 0.87
CA LEU A 229 -1.10 -5.19 -0.28
C LEU A 229 -1.60 -3.84 -0.78
N ILE A 230 -1.22 -3.47 -1.98
CA ILE A 230 -1.83 -2.37 -2.71
C ILE A 230 -2.93 -2.95 -3.59
N SER A 231 -4.16 -2.52 -3.35
CA SER A 231 -5.31 -2.96 -4.14
C SER A 231 -6.31 -1.82 -4.32
N HIS A 232 -7.00 -1.84 -5.45
CA HIS A 232 -8.21 -1.05 -5.63
C HIS A 232 -9.46 -1.84 -5.18
N ASP A 233 -9.33 -3.14 -4.95
CA ASP A 233 -10.40 -4.01 -4.45
C ASP A 233 -10.32 -4.11 -2.93
N LEU A 234 -11.26 -3.46 -2.26
CA LEU A 234 -11.36 -3.46 -0.80
C LEU A 234 -11.74 -4.82 -0.23
N SER A 235 -12.47 -5.66 -0.97
CA SER A 235 -12.86 -6.99 -0.48
C SER A 235 -11.63 -7.87 -0.27
N VAL A 236 -10.66 -7.79 -1.18
CA VAL A 236 -9.37 -8.47 -1.05
C VAL A 236 -8.62 -8.00 0.20
N MET A 237 -8.61 -6.70 0.48
CA MET A 237 -8.00 -6.15 1.69
C MET A 237 -8.70 -6.65 2.96
N ALA A 238 -10.04 -6.72 2.93
CA ALA A 238 -10.84 -7.20 4.07
C ALA A 238 -10.53 -8.66 4.43
N GLU A 239 -10.25 -9.48 3.43
CA GLU A 239 -10.01 -10.92 3.62
C GLU A 239 -8.54 -11.25 3.97
N THR A 240 -7.58 -10.39 3.56
CA THR A 240 -6.15 -10.76 3.60
C THR A 240 -5.28 -9.87 4.47
N CYS A 241 -5.78 -8.73 4.95
CA CYS A 241 -4.97 -7.79 5.71
C CYS A 241 -5.43 -7.68 7.17
N ASP A 242 -4.47 -7.45 8.07
CA ASP A 242 -4.72 -7.19 9.48
C ASP A 242 -5.10 -5.71 9.69
N LYS A 243 -4.47 -4.82 8.92
CA LYS A 243 -4.59 -3.36 9.03
C LYS A 243 -4.89 -2.73 7.67
N GLY A 244 -5.64 -1.64 7.65
CA GLY A 244 -5.95 -0.85 6.46
C GLY A 244 -5.49 0.59 6.56
N VAL A 245 -4.99 1.11 5.45
CA VAL A 245 -4.65 2.53 5.26
C VAL A 245 -5.37 3.01 3.99
N ILE A 246 -6.28 3.95 4.16
CA ILE A 246 -7.04 4.52 3.05
C ILE A 246 -6.38 5.81 2.60
N VAL A 247 -6.02 5.85 1.32
CA VAL A 247 -5.33 6.99 0.70
C VAL A 247 -6.26 7.72 -0.26
N TYR A 248 -6.30 9.02 -0.14
CA TYR A 248 -6.99 9.91 -1.07
C TYR A 248 -6.09 11.08 -1.46
N ALA A 249 -5.92 11.29 -2.76
CA ALA A 249 -5.19 12.45 -3.30
C ALA A 249 -3.82 12.69 -2.62
N GLY A 250 -3.03 11.64 -2.46
CA GLY A 250 -1.69 11.69 -1.89
C GLY A 250 -1.62 11.72 -0.36
N LYS A 251 -2.74 11.63 0.36
CA LYS A 251 -2.80 11.71 1.82
C LYS A 251 -3.51 10.50 2.42
N VAL A 252 -3.12 10.11 3.65
CA VAL A 252 -3.87 9.15 4.45
C VAL A 252 -5.10 9.85 5.00
N VAL A 253 -6.28 9.30 4.75
CA VAL A 253 -7.54 9.83 5.26
C VAL A 253 -8.10 9.01 6.43
N GLU A 254 -7.79 7.70 6.46
CA GLU A 254 -8.21 6.81 7.54
C GLU A 254 -7.23 5.64 7.65
N GLU A 255 -6.91 5.22 8.88
CA GLU A 255 -6.02 4.10 9.20
C GLU A 255 -6.57 3.37 10.42
N GLY A 256 -6.56 2.04 10.39
CA GLY A 256 -7.03 1.22 11.50
C GLY A 256 -6.95 -0.26 11.20
N SER A 257 -7.43 -1.11 12.14
CA SER A 257 -7.67 -2.51 11.82
C SER A 257 -8.65 -2.63 10.65
N VAL A 258 -8.54 -3.70 9.88
CA VAL A 258 -9.51 -3.98 8.81
C VAL A 258 -10.94 -3.97 9.34
N GLU A 259 -11.15 -4.52 10.54
CA GLU A 259 -12.46 -4.50 11.21
C GLU A 259 -13.00 -3.06 11.43
N HIS A 260 -12.16 -2.13 11.91
CA HIS A 260 -12.57 -0.73 12.07
C HIS A 260 -12.90 -0.08 10.72
N ILE A 261 -12.03 -0.25 9.71
CA ILE A 261 -12.20 0.37 8.39
C ILE A 261 -13.51 -0.08 7.73
N PHE A 262 -13.86 -1.39 7.81
CA PHE A 262 -15.03 -1.93 7.13
C PHE A 262 -16.33 -1.81 7.91
N ASN A 263 -16.30 -2.04 9.23
CA ASN A 263 -17.50 -2.05 10.04
C ASN A 263 -17.85 -0.67 10.63
N GLN A 264 -16.85 0.19 10.84
CA GLN A 264 -17.02 1.48 11.49
C GLN A 264 -16.23 2.60 10.76
N PRO A 265 -16.36 2.74 9.42
CA PRO A 265 -15.66 3.77 8.68
C PRO A 265 -16.10 5.15 9.15
N VAL A 266 -15.15 6.03 9.44
CA VAL A 266 -15.44 7.37 9.96
C VAL A 266 -15.29 8.43 8.86
N HIS A 267 -14.21 8.37 8.05
CA HIS A 267 -14.01 9.38 7.02
C HIS A 267 -15.09 9.28 5.92
N PRO A 268 -15.71 10.40 5.48
CA PRO A 268 -16.75 10.36 4.44
C PRO A 268 -16.32 9.69 3.14
N TYR A 269 -15.05 9.84 2.74
CA TYR A 269 -14.50 9.14 1.59
C TYR A 269 -14.47 7.63 1.79
N THR A 270 -13.99 7.14 2.93
CA THR A 270 -13.94 5.70 3.26
C THR A 270 -15.34 5.09 3.24
N ARG A 271 -16.31 5.78 3.85
CA ARG A 271 -17.73 5.35 3.82
C ARG A 271 -18.26 5.18 2.39
N ARG A 272 -17.96 6.13 1.52
CA ARG A 272 -18.37 6.06 0.11
C ARG A 272 -17.60 5.00 -0.66
N LEU A 273 -16.30 4.88 -0.39
CA LEU A 273 -15.44 3.89 -1.03
C LEU A 273 -15.94 2.46 -0.73
N ILE A 274 -16.27 2.16 0.53
CA ILE A 274 -16.83 0.86 0.93
C ILE A 274 -18.20 0.61 0.28
N ARG A 275 -19.09 1.60 0.26
CA ARG A 275 -20.41 1.49 -0.38
C ARG A 275 -20.36 1.35 -1.90
N SER A 276 -19.25 1.71 -2.53
CA SER A 276 -19.09 1.53 -3.98
C SER A 276 -18.77 0.07 -4.37
N PHE A 277 -18.41 -0.78 -3.38
CA PHE A 277 -18.20 -2.21 -3.62
C PHE A 277 -19.47 -3.01 -3.29
N PRO A 278 -19.92 -3.89 -4.20
CA PRO A 278 -21.11 -4.69 -3.95
C PRO A 278 -20.86 -5.68 -2.80
N ASN A 279 -21.61 -5.53 -1.72
CA ASN A 279 -21.62 -6.53 -0.65
C ASN A 279 -22.47 -7.73 -1.12
N ILE A 280 -21.86 -8.89 -1.29
CA ILE A 280 -22.52 -10.12 -1.77
C ILE A 280 -23.60 -10.61 -0.75
N HIS A 281 -23.52 -10.17 0.49
CA HIS A 281 -24.41 -10.60 1.58
C HIS A 281 -25.57 -9.64 1.91
N GLU A 282 -25.58 -8.44 1.36
CA GLU A 282 -26.67 -7.48 1.56
C GLU A 282 -27.56 -7.35 0.31
N ARG A 283 -28.85 -7.06 0.55
CA ARG A 283 -29.82 -6.79 -0.55
C ARG A 283 -29.24 -5.72 -1.47
N ARG A 284 -29.30 -5.98 -2.80
CA ARG A 284 -28.90 -5.12 -3.91
C ARG A 284 -29.29 -3.64 -3.71
N GLU A 285 -28.55 -2.92 -2.90
CA GLU A 285 -28.40 -1.49 -3.11
C GLU A 285 -27.41 -1.31 -4.27
N MET A 286 -27.85 -0.55 -5.28
CA MET A 286 -26.97 -0.27 -6.42
C MET A 286 -25.70 0.41 -5.89
N ALA A 287 -24.54 -0.17 -6.20
CA ALA A 287 -23.26 0.41 -5.88
C ALA A 287 -23.24 1.89 -6.29
N SER A 288 -23.14 2.80 -5.31
CA SER A 288 -23.14 4.22 -5.59
C SER A 288 -21.72 4.68 -5.87
N SER A 289 -21.44 5.13 -7.08
CA SER A 289 -20.15 5.75 -7.39
C SER A 289 -19.87 6.98 -6.50
N ILE A 290 -18.61 7.21 -6.18
CA ILE A 290 -18.21 8.44 -5.50
C ILE A 290 -18.41 9.62 -6.46
N PRO A 291 -19.24 10.64 -6.15
CA PRO A 291 -19.54 11.72 -7.09
C PRO A 291 -18.31 12.56 -7.43
N GLY A 292 -18.26 13.07 -8.65
CA GLY A 292 -17.19 13.93 -9.15
C GLY A 292 -15.87 13.20 -9.42
N ASP A 293 -14.90 13.93 -9.95
CA ASP A 293 -13.58 13.40 -10.29
C ASP A 293 -12.57 13.62 -9.15
N PRO A 294 -11.56 12.75 -9.03
CA PRO A 294 -10.42 12.99 -8.16
C PRO A 294 -9.74 14.34 -8.46
N PRO A 295 -9.23 15.04 -7.45
CA PRO A 295 -8.63 16.35 -7.66
C PRO A 295 -7.35 16.27 -8.49
N ASN A 296 -7.07 17.36 -9.21
CA ASN A 296 -5.80 17.50 -9.91
C ASN A 296 -4.66 17.71 -8.91
N LEU A 297 -3.75 16.74 -8.79
CA LEU A 297 -2.62 16.79 -7.86
C LEU A 297 -1.52 17.79 -8.26
N LEU A 298 -1.61 18.41 -9.42
CA LEU A 298 -0.78 19.57 -9.79
C LEU A 298 -1.24 20.85 -9.05
N PHE A 299 -2.55 20.94 -8.78
CA PHE A 299 -3.19 22.04 -8.07
C PHE A 299 -4.18 21.47 -7.04
N PRO A 300 -3.68 20.86 -5.95
CA PRO A 300 -4.55 20.26 -4.95
C PRO A 300 -5.47 21.30 -4.33
N PRO A 301 -6.68 20.93 -3.93
CA PRO A 301 -7.59 21.83 -3.22
C PRO A 301 -6.96 22.37 -1.94
N ALA A 302 -7.31 23.60 -1.57
CA ALA A 302 -6.98 24.12 -0.25
C ALA A 302 -7.76 23.36 0.85
N GLY A 303 -7.17 23.21 2.01
CA GLY A 303 -7.75 22.51 3.15
C GLY A 303 -7.79 20.99 2.94
N CYS A 304 -8.92 20.36 3.25
CA CYS A 304 -9.13 18.92 3.06
C CYS A 304 -9.19 18.57 1.56
N ASN A 305 -8.33 17.67 1.07
CA ASN A 305 -8.31 17.28 -0.35
C ASN A 305 -9.63 16.69 -0.85
N PHE A 306 -10.46 16.12 0.06
CA PHE A 306 -11.77 15.56 -0.29
C PHE A 306 -12.91 16.61 -0.28
N ASN A 307 -12.66 17.87 0.17
CA ASN A 307 -13.72 18.87 0.33
C ASN A 307 -14.58 19.11 -0.94
N PRO A 308 -14.07 19.04 -2.19
CA PRO A 308 -14.90 19.27 -3.37
C PRO A 308 -15.94 18.17 -3.63
N ARG A 309 -15.72 16.97 -3.08
CA ARG A 309 -16.58 15.79 -3.26
C ARG A 309 -17.31 15.37 -1.98
N CYS A 310 -17.03 16.06 -0.87
CA CYS A 310 -17.57 15.74 0.45
C CYS A 310 -18.91 16.42 0.65
N GLU A 311 -19.96 15.65 0.94
CA GLU A 311 -21.29 16.18 1.24
C GLU A 311 -21.37 16.96 2.57
N LEU A 312 -20.39 16.73 3.46
CA LEU A 312 -20.31 17.38 4.77
C LEU A 312 -19.33 18.56 4.79
N ALA A 313 -18.78 18.93 3.62
CA ALA A 313 -17.80 20.00 3.54
C ALA A 313 -18.41 21.37 3.82
N ASP A 314 -17.77 22.11 4.71
CA ASP A 314 -18.07 23.50 5.03
C ASP A 314 -16.89 24.45 4.71
N ALA A 315 -16.97 25.70 5.15
CA ALA A 315 -15.91 26.69 4.99
C ALA A 315 -14.61 26.24 5.68
N GLY A 316 -14.69 25.67 6.89
CA GLY A 316 -13.52 25.18 7.63
C GLY A 316 -12.78 24.07 6.88
N CYS A 317 -13.52 23.18 6.21
CA CYS A 317 -12.93 22.12 5.39
C CYS A 317 -12.17 22.62 4.15
N ARG A 318 -12.48 23.85 3.69
CA ARG A 318 -11.80 24.50 2.56
C ARG A 318 -10.60 25.35 2.98
N GLU A 319 -10.51 25.71 4.26
CA GLU A 319 -9.46 26.59 4.80
C GLU A 319 -8.38 25.81 5.54
N ALA A 320 -8.76 24.77 6.29
CA ALA A 320 -7.85 24.03 7.16
C ALA A 320 -7.64 22.58 6.67
N GLU A 321 -6.37 22.17 6.65
CA GLU A 321 -5.99 20.77 6.39
C GLU A 321 -6.23 19.95 7.65
N PRO A 322 -7.05 18.85 7.57
CA PRO A 322 -7.26 17.98 8.70
C PRO A 322 -5.98 17.19 9.02
N GLN A 323 -5.69 17.03 10.30
CA GLN A 323 -4.61 16.18 10.77
C GLN A 323 -5.14 14.79 11.10
N LEU A 324 -4.30 13.76 10.95
CA LEU A 324 -4.62 12.40 11.35
C LEU A 324 -4.72 12.35 12.89
N THR A 325 -5.92 12.09 13.41
CA THR A 325 -6.20 12.05 14.86
C THR A 325 -6.84 10.72 15.25
N GLU A 326 -6.50 10.21 16.42
CA GLU A 326 -7.06 8.98 16.95
C GLU A 326 -8.51 9.21 17.40
N VAL A 327 -9.41 8.39 16.87
CA VAL A 327 -10.87 8.43 17.18
C VAL A 327 -11.31 7.26 18.05
N ALA A 328 -10.57 6.17 18.00
CA ALA A 328 -10.67 4.99 18.86
C ALA A 328 -9.27 4.35 18.95
N PRO A 329 -8.99 3.47 19.91
CA PRO A 329 -7.67 2.83 20.03
C PRO A 329 -7.21 2.21 18.72
N GLY A 330 -6.10 2.73 18.16
CA GLY A 330 -5.54 2.29 16.88
C GLY A 330 -6.37 2.66 15.65
N HIS A 331 -7.39 3.51 15.76
CA HIS A 331 -8.19 4.01 14.64
C HIS A 331 -7.96 5.51 14.46
N LEU A 332 -7.29 5.87 13.38
CA LEU A 332 -6.86 7.23 13.05
C LEU A 332 -7.64 7.77 11.86
N VAL A 333 -8.09 9.03 11.93
CA VAL A 333 -8.90 9.66 10.88
C VAL A 333 -8.45 11.10 10.65
N SER A 334 -8.33 11.49 9.39
CA SER A 334 -7.99 12.84 8.96
C SER A 334 -9.26 13.58 8.48
N CYS A 335 -10.12 14.00 9.44
CA CYS A 335 -11.37 14.71 9.15
C CYS A 335 -11.69 15.76 10.22
N LEU A 336 -12.05 16.97 9.79
CA LEU A 336 -12.46 18.04 10.72
C LEU A 336 -13.86 17.80 11.31
N LYS A 337 -14.65 16.89 10.74
CA LYS A 337 -16.04 16.59 11.11
C LYS A 337 -16.23 15.32 11.95
N VAL A 338 -15.16 14.75 12.49
CA VAL A 338 -15.21 13.49 13.26
C VAL A 338 -16.29 13.50 14.34
N GLY A 339 -16.47 14.60 15.08
CA GLY A 339 -17.47 14.72 16.14
C GLY A 339 -18.93 14.80 15.66
N GLU A 340 -19.17 15.05 14.36
CA GLU A 340 -20.49 15.12 13.74
C GLU A 340 -20.90 13.78 13.07
N LEU A 341 -19.97 12.82 13.03
CA LEU A 341 -20.10 11.55 12.30
C LEU A 341 -20.33 10.33 13.20
N SER A 342 -20.27 10.53 14.51
CA SER A 342 -20.49 9.50 15.56
C SER A 342 -21.97 9.26 15.86
#